data_9a56f840261acce0dcb87bac3bd75ff6
#
_entry.id   9a56f840261acce0dcb87bac3bd75ff6
#
_cell.length_a   1.000
_cell.length_b   1.000
_cell.length_c   1.000
_cell.angle_alpha   90.00
_cell.angle_beta   90.00
_cell.angle_gamma   90.00
#
_symmetry.space_group_name_H-M   'P 1'
#
loop_
_entity.id
_entity.type
_entity.pdbx_description
1 polymer ?
#
loop_
_entity_poly.entity_id
_entity_poly.type
_entity_poly.pdbx_seq_one_letter_code
_entity_poly.pdbx_strand_id
1 'polypeptide(L)'
;MSVVVVATIIPLPEHRDAVIAAFTETIPAVHDEDGCELYALHQNDDRLIMVEKWASADALRAHSQGAALAAQGPRLAGKLAGPAEVIVLDAVPAGDPARGQL
;
A
#
# COMPACT_ATOMS: atom_id res chain seq x y z
N MET A 1 16.95 -5.78 6.37
CA MET A 1 16.27 -6.65 5.40
C MET A 1 14.97 -5.99 4.98
N SER A 2 14.70 -6.01 3.69
CA SER A 2 13.45 -5.44 3.17
C SER A 2 12.25 -6.27 3.60
N VAL A 3 11.12 -5.60 3.79
CA VAL A 3 9.83 -6.23 4.02
C VAL A 3 8.89 -5.90 2.88
N VAL A 4 8.03 -6.84 2.52
CA VAL A 4 7.02 -6.70 1.48
C VAL A 4 5.64 -6.64 2.14
N VAL A 5 4.78 -5.78 1.64
CA VAL A 5 3.42 -5.65 2.15
C VAL A 5 2.44 -5.79 0.99
N VAL A 6 1.38 -6.53 1.24
CA VAL A 6 0.22 -6.60 0.33
C VAL A 6 -1.00 -6.12 1.12
N ALA A 7 -1.58 -5.02 0.67
CA ALA A 7 -2.76 -4.45 1.29
C ALA A 7 -3.96 -4.59 0.35
N THR A 8 -5.03 -5.19 0.83
CA THR A 8 -6.27 -5.37 0.08
C THR A 8 -7.29 -4.33 0.53
N ILE A 9 -7.79 -3.55 -0.42
CA ILE A 9 -8.78 -2.50 -0.20
C ILE A 9 -9.99 -2.80 -1.07
N ILE A 10 -11.18 -2.89 -0.45
CA ILE A 10 -12.42 -3.14 -1.17
C ILE A 10 -13.29 -1.89 -1.09
N PRO A 11 -13.32 -1.06 -2.14
CA PRO A 11 -14.18 0.12 -2.17
C PRO A 11 -15.65 -0.28 -2.24
N LEU A 12 -16.52 0.51 -1.63
CA LEU A 12 -17.92 0.46 -2.01
C LEU A 12 -18.02 0.85 -3.48
N PRO A 13 -18.82 0.14 -4.31
CA PRO A 13 -18.85 0.39 -5.76
C PRO A 13 -19.12 1.83 -6.15
N GLU A 14 -20.01 2.52 -5.45
CA GLU A 14 -20.37 3.91 -5.70
C GLU A 14 -19.25 4.89 -5.33
N HIS A 15 -18.24 4.44 -4.56
CA HIS A 15 -17.12 5.27 -4.10
C HIS A 15 -15.79 4.89 -4.74
N ARG A 16 -15.79 3.95 -5.69
CA ARG A 16 -14.55 3.40 -6.26
C ARG A 16 -13.62 4.49 -6.81
N ASP A 17 -14.16 5.40 -7.62
CA ASP A 17 -13.33 6.46 -8.22
C ASP A 17 -12.75 7.40 -7.18
N ALA A 18 -13.54 7.74 -6.15
CA ALA A 18 -13.07 8.58 -5.06
C ALA A 18 -11.96 7.90 -4.24
N VAL A 19 -12.07 6.57 -4.02
CA VAL A 19 -11.05 5.79 -3.32
C VAL A 19 -9.75 5.74 -4.14
N ILE A 20 -9.84 5.47 -5.44
CA ILE A 20 -8.68 5.47 -6.32
C ILE A 20 -8.00 6.85 -6.30
N ALA A 21 -8.79 7.93 -6.39
CA ALA A 21 -8.25 9.29 -6.34
C ALA A 21 -7.53 9.56 -5.01
N ALA A 22 -8.10 9.12 -3.88
CA ALA A 22 -7.47 9.29 -2.58
C ALA A 22 -6.11 8.60 -2.51
N PHE A 23 -5.99 7.38 -3.04
CA PHE A 23 -4.72 6.67 -3.08
C PHE A 23 -3.73 7.31 -4.04
N THR A 24 -4.16 7.62 -5.27
CA THR A 24 -3.24 8.17 -6.28
C THR A 24 -2.68 9.53 -5.87
N GLU A 25 -3.46 10.33 -5.14
CA GLU A 25 -2.98 11.61 -4.62
C GLU A 25 -2.02 11.46 -3.43
N THR A 26 -2.13 10.37 -2.67
CA THR A 26 -1.26 10.10 -1.52
C THR A 26 0.07 9.46 -1.93
N ILE A 27 0.08 8.66 -2.98
CA ILE A 27 1.25 7.87 -3.40
C ILE A 27 2.54 8.69 -3.54
N PRO A 28 2.56 9.89 -4.18
CA PRO A 28 3.80 10.64 -4.27
C PRO A 28 4.42 10.99 -2.93
N ALA A 29 3.61 11.33 -1.93
CA ALA A 29 4.09 11.62 -0.59
C ALA A 29 4.68 10.38 0.08
N VAL A 30 4.09 9.20 -0.16
CA VAL A 30 4.62 7.94 0.36
C VAL A 30 5.95 7.60 -0.30
N HIS A 31 6.09 7.86 -1.60
CA HIS A 31 7.36 7.64 -2.30
C HIS A 31 8.51 8.45 -1.71
N ASP A 32 8.23 9.60 -1.12
CA ASP A 32 9.23 10.45 -0.48
C ASP A 32 9.58 10.01 0.95
N GLU A 33 8.86 9.04 1.51
CA GLU A 33 9.15 8.54 2.85
C GLU A 33 10.43 7.72 2.87
N ASP A 34 11.20 7.84 3.96
CA ASP A 34 12.45 7.10 4.13
C ASP A 34 12.19 5.59 4.06
N GLY A 35 12.99 4.90 3.26
CA GLY A 35 12.93 3.45 3.13
C GLY A 35 11.81 2.92 2.22
N CYS A 36 11.04 3.79 1.58
CA CYS A 36 10.06 3.35 0.59
C CYS A 36 10.77 2.90 -0.68
N GLU A 37 10.73 1.60 -0.96
CA GLU A 37 11.35 1.00 -2.14
C GLU A 37 10.33 0.71 -3.26
N LEU A 38 9.07 0.49 -2.87
CA LEU A 38 7.96 0.27 -3.79
C LEU A 38 6.65 0.61 -3.07
N TYR A 39 5.76 1.27 -3.77
CA TYR A 39 4.40 1.53 -3.30
C TYR A 39 3.52 1.70 -4.52
N ALA A 40 2.94 0.59 -5.00
CA ALA A 40 2.30 0.52 -6.31
C ALA A 40 0.88 -0.02 -6.18
N LEU A 41 -0.08 0.75 -6.68
CA LEU A 41 -1.49 0.39 -6.62
C LEU A 41 -1.90 -0.41 -7.85
N HIS A 42 -2.64 -1.49 -7.61
CA HIS A 42 -3.19 -2.38 -8.63
C HIS A 42 -4.68 -2.55 -8.42
N GLN A 43 -5.40 -2.98 -9.44
CA GLN A 43 -6.84 -3.16 -9.34
C GLN A 43 -7.32 -4.35 -10.16
N ASN A 44 -8.48 -4.87 -9.77
CA ASN A 44 -9.32 -5.70 -10.60
C ASN A 44 -10.77 -5.21 -10.48
N ASP A 45 -11.75 -6.03 -10.86
CA ASP A 45 -13.16 -5.60 -10.92
C ASP A 45 -13.76 -5.23 -9.56
N ASP A 46 -13.26 -5.83 -8.45
CA ASP A 46 -13.89 -5.68 -7.13
C ASP A 46 -12.99 -5.08 -6.06
N ARG A 47 -11.69 -4.96 -6.30
CA ARG A 47 -10.76 -4.50 -5.25
C ARG A 47 -9.53 -3.80 -5.77
N LEU A 48 -8.84 -3.14 -4.85
CA LEU A 48 -7.53 -2.55 -5.08
C LEU A 48 -6.51 -3.32 -4.25
N ILE A 49 -5.32 -3.50 -4.81
CA ILE A 49 -4.20 -4.13 -4.10
C ILE A 49 -3.02 -3.17 -4.13
N MET A 50 -2.53 -2.78 -2.96
CA MET A 50 -1.29 -2.05 -2.84
C MET A 50 -0.17 -3.05 -2.61
N VAL A 51 0.84 -3.03 -3.49
CA VAL A 51 2.05 -3.82 -3.31
C VAL A 51 3.15 -2.88 -2.84
N GLU A 52 3.79 -3.22 -1.73
CA GLU A 52 4.75 -2.33 -1.07
C GLU A 52 6.04 -3.07 -0.78
N LYS A 53 7.14 -2.33 -0.79
CA LYS A 53 8.42 -2.83 -0.33
C LYS A 53 9.09 -1.72 0.48
N TRP A 54 9.54 -2.07 1.69
CA TRP A 54 10.17 -1.15 2.62
C TRP A 54 11.56 -1.67 2.97
N ALA A 55 12.52 -0.76 3.14
CA ALA A 55 13.91 -1.11 3.42
C ALA A 55 14.07 -1.87 4.75
N SER A 56 13.15 -1.67 5.68
CA SER A 56 13.18 -2.29 7.00
C SER A 56 11.80 -2.29 7.65
N ALA A 57 11.64 -3.07 8.71
CA ALA A 57 10.43 -3.04 9.54
C ALA A 57 10.23 -1.67 10.20
N ASP A 58 11.31 -0.99 10.54
CA ASP A 58 11.24 0.36 11.13
C ASP A 58 10.72 1.38 10.12
N ALA A 59 11.14 1.29 8.85
CA ALA A 59 10.61 2.15 7.78
C ALA A 59 9.11 1.93 7.59
N LEU A 60 8.67 0.68 7.58
CA LEU A 60 7.23 0.36 7.50
C LEU A 60 6.46 0.92 8.70
N ARG A 61 7.01 0.80 9.89
CA ARG A 61 6.36 1.34 11.10
C ARG A 61 6.23 2.86 11.01
N ALA A 62 7.27 3.55 10.59
CA ALA A 62 7.24 4.99 10.40
C ALA A 62 6.18 5.41 9.37
N HIS A 63 6.07 4.67 8.25
CA HIS A 63 5.03 4.88 7.25
C HIS A 63 3.63 4.76 7.87
N SER A 64 3.40 3.71 8.65
CA SER A 64 2.09 3.44 9.26
C SER A 64 1.63 4.54 10.20
N GLN A 65 2.57 5.30 10.76
CA GLN A 65 2.32 6.39 11.71
C GLN A 65 2.53 7.77 11.07
N GLY A 66 2.79 7.81 9.76
CA GLY A 66 3.22 9.01 9.07
C GLY A 66 2.08 9.95 8.66
N ALA A 67 2.49 11.15 8.24
CA ALA A 67 1.58 12.22 7.85
C ALA A 67 0.76 11.88 6.59
N ALA A 68 1.35 11.14 5.64
CA ALA A 68 0.66 10.78 4.40
C ALA A 68 -0.58 9.95 4.68
N LEU A 69 -0.46 8.88 5.47
CA LEU A 69 -1.61 8.03 5.83
C LEU A 69 -2.59 8.76 6.76
N ALA A 70 -2.09 9.62 7.65
CA ALA A 70 -2.95 10.42 8.49
C ALA A 70 -3.85 11.35 7.68
N ALA A 71 -3.31 11.95 6.63
CA ALA A 71 -4.09 12.81 5.73
C ALA A 71 -5.05 12.03 4.84
N GLN A 72 -4.69 10.79 4.46
CA GLN A 72 -5.52 9.93 3.61
C GLN A 72 -6.75 9.40 4.34
N GLY A 73 -6.63 9.08 5.63
CA GLY A 73 -7.70 8.41 6.38
C GLY A 73 -9.07 9.05 6.25
N PRO A 74 -9.22 10.38 6.48
CA PRO A 74 -10.51 11.05 6.33
C PRO A 74 -11.09 10.97 4.92
N ARG A 75 -10.26 10.86 3.91
CA ARG A 75 -10.71 10.76 2.51
C ARG A 75 -11.28 9.39 2.17
N LEU A 76 -10.94 8.37 2.95
CA LEU A 76 -11.45 7.00 2.77
C LEU A 76 -12.63 6.69 3.68
N ALA A 77 -12.89 7.50 4.69
CA ALA A 77 -13.92 7.24 5.69
C ALA A 77 -15.30 7.05 5.03
N GLY A 78 -15.96 5.94 5.37
CA GLY A 78 -17.28 5.60 4.84
C GLY A 78 -17.32 5.13 3.39
N LYS A 79 -16.16 4.94 2.75
CA LYS A 79 -16.08 4.60 1.33
C LYS A 79 -15.62 3.17 1.05
N LEU A 80 -15.23 2.44 2.10
CA LEU A 80 -14.74 1.06 1.98
C LEU A 80 -15.78 0.08 2.49
N ALA A 81 -15.80 -1.12 1.92
CA ALA A 81 -16.70 -2.20 2.36
C ALA A 81 -16.32 -2.75 3.73
N GLY A 82 -15.10 -2.51 4.18
CA GLY A 82 -14.59 -2.92 5.49
C GLY A 82 -13.17 -2.40 5.67
N PRO A 83 -12.50 -2.75 6.79
CA PRO A 83 -11.11 -2.36 6.99
C PRO A 83 -10.20 -2.94 5.91
N ALA A 84 -9.15 -2.21 5.54
CA ALA A 84 -8.13 -2.75 4.65
C ALA A 84 -7.44 -3.93 5.34
N GLU A 85 -7.20 -5.00 4.57
CA GLU A 85 -6.43 -6.15 5.05
C GLU A 85 -4.97 -5.94 4.66
N VAL A 86 -4.09 -5.95 5.65
CA VAL A 86 -2.65 -5.70 5.44
C VAL A 86 -1.88 -6.94 5.84
N ILE A 87 -1.10 -7.49 4.90
CA ILE A 87 -0.26 -8.66 5.13
C ILE A 87 1.19 -8.24 4.98
N VAL A 88 1.98 -8.46 6.01
CA VAL A 88 3.43 -8.17 6.02
C VAL A 88 4.19 -9.46 5.77
N LEU A 89 5.09 -9.43 4.81
CA LEU A 89 5.76 -10.62 4.27
C LEU A 89 7.27 -10.39 4.20
N ASP A 90 8.02 -11.48 4.36
CA ASP A 90 9.44 -11.52 4.03
C ASP A 90 9.60 -12.20 2.67
N ALA A 91 10.54 -11.72 1.87
CA ALA A 91 10.86 -12.38 0.61
C ALA A 91 11.45 -13.78 0.85
N VAL A 92 11.14 -14.70 -0.05
CA VAL A 92 11.84 -16.00 -0.15
C VAL A 92 12.53 -15.99 -1.52
N PRO A 93 13.74 -15.43 -1.61
CA PRO A 93 14.44 -15.31 -2.90
C PRO A 93 14.75 -16.68 -3.48
N ALA A 94 14.41 -16.86 -4.76
CA ALA A 94 14.67 -18.11 -5.47
C ALA A 94 14.82 -17.84 -6.95
N GLY A 95 15.71 -18.58 -7.60
CA GLY A 95 15.95 -18.46 -9.02
C GLY A 95 16.67 -17.18 -9.39
N ASP A 96 16.24 -16.55 -10.45
CA ASP A 96 16.84 -15.33 -10.96
C ASP A 96 16.63 -14.15 -9.98
N PRO A 97 17.69 -13.38 -9.65
CA PRO A 97 17.55 -12.27 -8.68
C PRO A 97 16.54 -11.20 -9.07
N ALA A 98 16.33 -10.98 -10.35
CA ALA A 98 15.39 -9.95 -10.82
C ALA A 98 13.95 -10.46 -10.89
N ARG A 99 13.74 -11.78 -10.93
CA ARG A 99 12.42 -12.39 -11.14
C ARG A 99 11.96 -13.25 -9.96
N GLY A 100 12.86 -13.59 -9.05
CA GLY A 100 12.57 -14.44 -7.89
C GLY A 100 12.28 -13.68 -6.60
N GLN A 101 12.23 -12.36 -6.66
CA GLN A 101 11.89 -11.49 -5.54
C GLN A 101 11.55 -10.09 -6.04
N LEU A 102 10.87 -9.34 -5.19
CA LEU A 102 10.65 -7.93 -5.44
C LEU A 102 11.91 -7.11 -5.18
#